data_9b1f48dd83ddb380c971e4750405b415
#
_entry.id   9b1f48dd83ddb380c971e4750405b415
#
_cell.length_a   1.000
_cell.length_b   1.000
_cell.length_c   1.000
_cell.angle_alpha   90.00
_cell.angle_beta   90.00
_cell.angle_gamma   90.00
#
_symmetry.space_group_name_H-M   'P 1'
#
loop_
_entity.id
_entity.type
_entity.pdbx_description
1 polymer ?
#
loop_
_entity_poly.entity_id
_entity_poly.type
_entity_poly.pdbx_seq_one_letter_code
_entity_poly.pdbx_strand_id
1 'polypeptide(L)'
;MVASCVTAPFCSPSIAALRRVWETLTPESCPYDYNFHLHTHCSDGRLSPQALIAEALHIGLKGLAITDHHSVQGYYQAQQWLSDYQAQNPQVSLPHFWSGVEITAELLETEVHILGYGFEPTHPALTPYLQGDRPRQGLEKAELVVKALHQAGGLVVLAHPARYRQPASRLIPLAVELGIDGLESFYAYGNPKPWESSGPQTEEICYFSEIYGLLNTCGTDSHGPSILYRL
;
A
#
# COMPACT_ATOMS: atom_id res chain seq x y z
N MET A 1 23.60 -31.34 23.15
CA MET A 1 22.36 -30.56 23.26
C MET A 1 22.57 -29.31 22.42
N VAL A 2 22.02 -29.29 21.22
CA VAL A 2 22.07 -28.10 20.36
C VAL A 2 20.88 -27.26 20.75
N ALA A 3 21.12 -26.11 21.36
CA ALA A 3 20.07 -25.15 21.66
C ALA A 3 19.45 -24.67 20.32
N SER A 4 18.19 -25.05 20.07
CA SER A 4 17.44 -24.50 18.95
C SER A 4 17.21 -23.01 19.23
N CYS A 5 17.95 -22.18 18.52
CA CYS A 5 17.69 -20.75 18.50
C CYS A 5 16.33 -20.54 17.82
N VAL A 6 15.29 -20.38 18.60
CA VAL A 6 13.99 -19.93 18.09
C VAL A 6 14.19 -18.47 17.71
N THR A 7 14.43 -18.20 16.43
CA THR A 7 14.42 -16.86 15.90
C THR A 7 13.03 -16.28 16.12
N ALA A 8 12.95 -15.08 16.70
CA ALA A 8 11.68 -14.38 16.84
C ALA A 8 11.05 -14.20 15.44
N PRO A 9 9.73 -14.43 15.31
CA PRO A 9 9.06 -14.26 14.00
C PRO A 9 9.25 -12.83 13.50
N PHE A 10 9.37 -12.67 12.18
CA PHE A 10 9.40 -11.34 11.55
C PHE A 10 8.17 -10.55 11.98
N CYS A 11 8.38 -9.45 12.67
CA CYS A 11 7.31 -8.60 13.19
C CYS A 11 7.15 -7.37 12.29
N SER A 12 5.93 -7.12 11.82
CA SER A 12 5.61 -5.90 11.07
C SER A 12 5.89 -4.66 11.92
N PRO A 13 6.49 -3.60 11.34
CA PRO A 13 6.73 -2.36 12.05
C PRO A 13 5.43 -1.67 12.46
N SER A 14 5.48 -0.86 13.50
CA SER A 14 4.29 -0.18 14.03
C SER A 14 3.74 0.89 13.08
N ILE A 15 2.46 1.23 13.24
CA ILE A 15 1.80 2.38 12.58
C ILE A 15 2.57 3.69 12.81
N ALA A 16 3.10 3.89 14.01
CA ALA A 16 3.89 5.09 14.31
C ALA A 16 5.21 5.14 13.49
N ALA A 17 5.81 3.99 13.19
CA ALA A 17 6.95 3.91 12.29
C ALA A 17 6.55 4.24 10.84
N LEU A 18 5.39 3.75 10.39
CA LEU A 18 4.86 4.03 9.06
C LEU A 18 4.57 5.54 8.88
N ARG A 19 3.89 6.17 9.84
CA ARG A 19 3.64 7.63 9.81
C ARG A 19 4.94 8.42 9.69
N ARG A 20 5.96 8.11 10.50
CA ARG A 20 7.27 8.80 10.42
C ARG A 20 7.94 8.64 9.06
N VAL A 21 7.81 7.48 8.41
CA VAL A 21 8.32 7.29 7.05
C VAL A 21 7.56 8.20 6.08
N TRP A 22 6.23 8.21 6.13
CA TRP A 22 5.41 9.00 5.21
C TRP A 22 5.58 10.52 5.37
N GLU A 23 5.90 10.99 6.57
CA GLU A 23 6.27 12.40 6.81
C GLU A 23 7.57 12.83 6.09
N THR A 24 8.38 11.88 5.63
CA THR A 24 9.69 12.14 4.98
C THR A 24 9.71 11.80 3.49
N LEU A 25 8.61 11.27 2.93
CA LEU A 25 8.56 10.90 1.52
C LEU A 25 8.63 12.12 0.60
N THR A 26 9.34 11.93 -0.49
CA THR A 26 9.46 12.89 -1.60
C THR A 26 9.16 12.18 -2.93
N PRO A 27 9.00 12.91 -4.05
CA PRO A 27 8.80 12.28 -5.36
C PRO A 27 9.88 11.25 -5.72
N GLU A 28 11.11 11.44 -5.24
CA GLU A 28 12.26 10.57 -5.52
C GLU A 28 12.32 9.32 -4.62
N SER A 29 11.49 9.27 -3.57
CA SER A 29 11.47 8.12 -2.65
C SER A 29 11.03 6.82 -3.32
N CYS A 30 10.14 6.90 -4.32
CA CYS A 30 9.70 5.76 -5.11
C CYS A 30 10.42 5.75 -6.47
N PRO A 31 10.79 4.59 -6.99
CA PRO A 31 10.56 3.23 -6.48
C PRO A 31 11.79 2.65 -5.74
N TYR A 32 12.81 3.44 -5.41
CA TYR A 32 14.11 2.91 -4.99
C TYR A 32 14.34 2.92 -3.48
N ASP A 33 13.68 3.81 -2.72
CA ASP A 33 13.73 3.84 -1.26
C ASP A 33 12.51 3.15 -0.64
N TYR A 34 11.32 3.48 -1.14
CA TYR A 34 10.04 2.98 -0.66
C TYR A 34 9.09 2.68 -1.81
N ASN A 35 8.21 1.69 -1.63
CA ASN A 35 7.13 1.40 -2.57
C ASN A 35 5.92 0.82 -1.83
N PHE A 36 4.87 1.60 -1.71
CA PHE A 36 3.71 1.25 -0.92
C PHE A 36 2.50 0.77 -1.75
N HIS A 37 2.63 0.66 -3.08
CA HIS A 37 1.54 0.21 -3.94
C HIS A 37 2.05 -0.83 -4.93
N LEU A 38 1.85 -2.10 -4.57
CA LEU A 38 2.42 -3.26 -5.28
C LEU A 38 1.40 -4.39 -5.36
N HIS A 39 1.25 -4.99 -6.54
CA HIS A 39 0.38 -6.12 -6.78
C HIS A 39 1.14 -7.39 -7.08
N THR A 40 0.61 -8.51 -6.58
CA THR A 40 1.14 -9.86 -6.83
C THR A 40 0.11 -10.71 -7.57
N HIS A 41 0.48 -11.95 -7.92
CA HIS A 41 -0.47 -12.91 -8.49
C HIS A 41 -1.57 -13.36 -7.49
N CYS A 42 -1.55 -12.86 -6.24
CA CYS A 42 -2.66 -13.06 -5.30
C CYS A 42 -3.84 -12.11 -5.59
N SER A 43 -3.65 -11.18 -6.53
CA SER A 43 -4.72 -10.41 -7.17
C SER A 43 -4.50 -10.40 -8.69
N ASP A 44 -4.06 -9.32 -9.27
CA ASP A 44 -3.92 -9.12 -10.73
C ASP A 44 -2.50 -8.75 -11.19
N GLY A 45 -1.53 -8.76 -10.27
CA GLY A 45 -0.11 -8.62 -10.60
C GLY A 45 0.50 -9.92 -11.16
N ARG A 46 1.69 -9.82 -11.77
CA ARG A 46 2.38 -10.96 -12.40
C ARG A 46 3.42 -11.61 -11.50
N LEU A 47 4.01 -10.88 -10.58
CA LEU A 47 5.03 -11.41 -9.69
C LEU A 47 4.42 -12.28 -8.60
N SER A 48 5.10 -13.37 -8.23
CA SER A 48 4.80 -14.01 -6.95
C SER A 48 5.22 -13.11 -5.78
N PRO A 49 4.59 -13.20 -4.60
CA PRO A 49 5.02 -12.44 -3.43
C PRO A 49 6.52 -12.62 -3.12
N GLN A 50 7.03 -13.85 -3.29
CA GLN A 50 8.44 -14.18 -3.09
C GLN A 50 9.36 -13.47 -4.09
N ALA A 51 8.99 -13.48 -5.38
CA ALA A 51 9.76 -12.80 -6.43
C ALA A 51 9.76 -11.29 -6.23
N LEU A 52 8.62 -10.72 -5.83
CA LEU A 52 8.48 -9.30 -5.50
C LEU A 52 9.43 -8.89 -4.35
N ILE A 53 9.42 -9.66 -3.25
CA ILE A 53 10.30 -9.38 -2.11
C ILE A 53 11.77 -9.58 -2.48
N ALA A 54 12.10 -10.60 -3.28
CA ALA A 54 13.48 -10.82 -3.73
C ALA A 54 14.00 -9.63 -4.57
N GLU A 55 13.14 -9.05 -5.43
CA GLU A 55 13.46 -7.84 -6.18
C GLU A 55 13.62 -6.63 -5.26
N ALA A 56 12.72 -6.45 -4.28
CA ALA A 56 12.81 -5.38 -3.28
C ALA A 56 14.12 -5.43 -2.48
N LEU A 57 14.57 -6.63 -2.08
CA LEU A 57 15.86 -6.84 -1.42
C LEU A 57 17.03 -6.53 -2.35
N HIS A 58 16.95 -6.95 -3.63
CA HIS A 58 18.00 -6.69 -4.61
C HIS A 58 18.19 -5.19 -4.89
N ILE A 59 17.08 -4.43 -4.96
CA ILE A 59 17.07 -2.97 -5.12
C ILE A 59 17.60 -2.28 -3.84
N GLY A 60 17.40 -2.89 -2.67
CA GLY A 60 17.72 -2.32 -1.37
C GLY A 60 16.64 -1.40 -0.83
N LEU A 61 15.36 -1.70 -1.11
CA LEU A 61 14.24 -0.93 -0.55
C LEU A 61 14.33 -0.87 0.98
N LYS A 62 14.07 0.31 1.52
CA LYS A 62 13.99 0.56 2.97
C LYS A 62 12.66 0.10 3.57
N GLY A 63 11.60 0.15 2.74
CA GLY A 63 10.28 -0.29 3.17
C GLY A 63 9.27 -0.40 2.03
N LEU A 64 8.27 -1.28 2.23
CA LEU A 64 7.24 -1.54 1.23
C LEU A 64 5.95 -2.09 1.85
N ALA A 65 4.88 -2.09 1.05
CA ALA A 65 3.67 -2.85 1.31
C ALA A 65 3.19 -3.53 0.01
N ILE A 66 2.69 -4.76 0.13
CA ILE A 66 1.91 -5.41 -0.93
C ILE A 66 0.45 -5.04 -0.69
N THR A 67 -0.21 -4.52 -1.72
CA THR A 67 -1.57 -3.99 -1.68
C THR A 67 -2.48 -4.71 -2.66
N ASP A 68 -2.40 -6.04 -2.71
CA ASP A 68 -3.26 -6.87 -3.56
C ASP A 68 -4.74 -6.48 -3.41
N HIS A 69 -5.48 -6.49 -4.52
CA HIS A 69 -6.91 -6.20 -4.51
C HIS A 69 -7.68 -7.19 -3.65
N HIS A 70 -8.39 -6.68 -2.64
CA HIS A 70 -9.28 -7.45 -1.76
C HIS A 70 -8.64 -8.68 -1.12
N SER A 71 -7.31 -8.70 -0.97
CA SER A 71 -6.58 -9.86 -0.49
C SER A 71 -5.36 -9.47 0.35
N VAL A 72 -5.08 -10.25 1.39
CA VAL A 72 -3.84 -10.17 2.17
C VAL A 72 -2.99 -11.44 2.02
N GLN A 73 -3.31 -12.28 1.04
CA GLN A 73 -2.57 -13.52 0.82
C GLN A 73 -1.13 -13.26 0.36
N GLY A 74 -0.93 -12.24 -0.49
CA GLY A 74 0.40 -11.78 -0.90
C GLY A 74 1.24 -11.33 0.28
N TYR A 75 0.65 -10.55 1.20
CA TYR A 75 1.29 -10.15 2.44
C TYR A 75 1.75 -11.34 3.28
N TYR A 76 0.87 -12.32 3.55
CA TYR A 76 1.22 -13.48 4.36
C TYR A 76 2.33 -14.34 3.73
N GLN A 77 2.26 -14.59 2.43
CA GLN A 77 3.29 -15.36 1.72
C GLN A 77 4.65 -14.65 1.74
N ALA A 78 4.66 -13.34 1.52
CA ALA A 78 5.86 -12.52 1.58
C ALA A 78 6.44 -12.46 3.00
N GLN A 79 5.61 -12.31 4.03
CA GLN A 79 6.01 -12.28 5.43
C GLN A 79 6.67 -13.61 5.84
N GLN A 80 6.07 -14.74 5.45
CA GLN A 80 6.66 -16.06 5.72
C GLN A 80 8.02 -16.20 5.03
N TRP A 81 8.11 -15.81 3.77
CA TRP A 81 9.37 -15.86 3.02
C TRP A 81 10.46 -14.98 3.64
N LEU A 82 10.12 -13.75 4.08
CA LEU A 82 11.05 -12.86 4.78
C LEU A 82 11.55 -13.47 6.09
N SER A 83 10.66 -14.13 6.85
CA SER A 83 11.01 -14.82 8.08
C SER A 83 12.01 -15.95 7.83
N ASP A 84 11.75 -16.78 6.82
CA ASP A 84 12.63 -17.90 6.45
C ASP A 84 13.99 -17.40 5.92
N TYR A 85 13.96 -16.33 5.11
CA TYR A 85 15.16 -15.69 4.56
C TYR A 85 16.03 -15.10 5.67
N GLN A 86 15.43 -14.38 6.64
CA GLN A 86 16.13 -13.82 7.79
C GLN A 86 16.80 -14.91 8.65
N ALA A 87 16.10 -16.02 8.86
CA ALA A 87 16.65 -17.16 9.62
C ALA A 87 17.91 -17.76 8.96
N GLN A 88 17.94 -17.77 7.62
CA GLN A 88 19.08 -18.27 6.84
C GLN A 88 20.18 -17.21 6.66
N ASN A 89 19.84 -15.93 6.75
CA ASN A 89 20.70 -14.80 6.48
C ASN A 89 20.65 -13.76 7.63
N PRO A 90 21.08 -14.08 8.84
CA PRO A 90 20.86 -13.24 10.03
C PRO A 90 21.61 -11.89 9.98
N GLN A 91 22.58 -11.73 9.07
CA GLN A 91 23.34 -10.50 8.89
C GLN A 91 22.69 -9.52 7.90
N VAL A 92 21.67 -9.95 7.16
CA VAL A 92 21.00 -9.11 6.16
C VAL A 92 19.98 -8.23 6.85
N SER A 93 20.04 -6.91 6.59
CA SER A 93 18.97 -5.98 7.00
C SER A 93 17.79 -6.14 6.06
N LEU A 94 16.63 -6.45 6.60
CA LEU A 94 15.39 -6.55 5.83
C LEU A 94 14.71 -5.17 5.72
N PRO A 95 13.96 -4.91 4.63
CA PRO A 95 13.10 -3.75 4.54
C PRO A 95 11.98 -3.79 5.59
N HIS A 96 11.51 -2.63 6.00
CA HIS A 96 10.25 -2.56 6.73
C HIS A 96 9.10 -3.06 5.84
N PHE A 97 8.30 -4.00 6.34
CA PHE A 97 7.21 -4.60 5.57
C PHE A 97 5.91 -4.50 6.36
N TRP A 98 4.98 -3.70 5.85
CA TRP A 98 3.67 -3.46 6.46
C TRP A 98 2.58 -4.26 5.76
N SER A 99 1.52 -4.61 6.49
CA SER A 99 0.29 -5.10 5.88
C SER A 99 -0.27 -4.03 4.94
N GLY A 100 -0.77 -4.45 3.79
CA GLY A 100 -1.37 -3.60 2.78
C GLY A 100 -2.55 -4.29 2.11
N VAL A 101 -3.47 -3.49 1.58
CA VAL A 101 -4.58 -3.93 0.73
C VAL A 101 -5.07 -2.77 -0.11
N GLU A 102 -5.52 -3.04 -1.33
CA GLU A 102 -6.28 -2.11 -2.14
C GLU A 102 -7.74 -2.58 -2.24
N ILE A 103 -8.69 -1.74 -1.83
CA ILE A 103 -10.11 -2.05 -1.81
C ILE A 103 -10.85 -1.14 -2.77
N THR A 104 -11.55 -1.72 -3.75
CA THR A 104 -12.47 -0.99 -4.62
C THR A 104 -13.65 -0.49 -3.79
N ALA A 105 -13.95 0.80 -3.90
CA ALA A 105 -15.02 1.46 -3.18
C ALA A 105 -15.78 2.44 -4.08
N GLU A 106 -16.91 2.93 -3.61
CA GLU A 106 -17.69 3.98 -4.27
C GLU A 106 -17.65 5.27 -3.46
N LEU A 107 -17.23 6.35 -4.12
CA LEU A 107 -17.25 7.72 -3.60
C LEU A 107 -17.81 8.65 -4.68
N LEU A 108 -18.88 9.40 -4.36
CA LEU A 108 -19.52 10.34 -5.29
C LEU A 108 -19.91 9.65 -6.63
N GLU A 109 -20.60 8.52 -6.56
CA GLU A 109 -21.01 7.71 -7.73
C GLU A 109 -19.83 7.38 -8.68
N THR A 110 -18.63 7.34 -8.12
CA THR A 110 -17.39 7.03 -8.83
C THR A 110 -16.70 5.89 -8.14
N GLU A 111 -16.27 4.90 -8.92
CA GLU A 111 -15.41 3.84 -8.43
C GLU A 111 -14.04 4.44 -8.11
N VAL A 112 -13.60 4.27 -6.86
CA VAL A 112 -12.31 4.67 -6.35
C VAL A 112 -11.61 3.50 -5.68
N HIS A 113 -10.32 3.60 -5.48
CA HIS A 113 -9.56 2.63 -4.71
C HIS A 113 -9.11 3.25 -3.38
N ILE A 114 -9.28 2.50 -2.31
CA ILE A 114 -8.84 2.85 -0.97
C ILE A 114 -7.73 1.90 -0.58
N LEU A 115 -6.58 2.44 -0.27
CA LEU A 115 -5.43 1.71 0.24
C LEU A 115 -5.48 1.69 1.77
N GLY A 116 -5.34 0.51 2.35
CA GLY A 116 -5.19 0.32 3.79
C GLY A 116 -3.77 -0.14 4.13
N TYR A 117 -3.21 0.34 5.24
CA TYR A 117 -1.84 0.00 5.64
C TYR A 117 -1.68 -0.22 7.13
N GLY A 118 -0.83 -1.18 7.50
CA GLY A 118 -0.44 -1.43 8.88
C GLY A 118 -1.58 -1.91 9.79
N PHE A 119 -2.70 -2.32 9.20
CA PHE A 119 -3.85 -2.86 9.91
C PHE A 119 -3.61 -4.29 10.40
N GLU A 120 -4.44 -4.73 11.34
CA GLU A 120 -4.51 -6.14 11.75
C GLU A 120 -5.31 -6.96 10.72
N PRO A 121 -4.66 -7.83 9.90
CA PRO A 121 -5.33 -8.49 8.78
C PRO A 121 -6.43 -9.47 9.18
N THR A 122 -6.41 -9.97 10.43
CA THR A 122 -7.42 -10.91 10.96
C THR A 122 -8.59 -10.21 11.64
N HIS A 123 -8.59 -8.86 11.67
CA HIS A 123 -9.65 -8.11 12.33
C HIS A 123 -11.03 -8.35 11.66
N PRO A 124 -12.08 -8.69 12.44
CA PRO A 124 -13.39 -9.08 11.88
C PRO A 124 -14.03 -8.03 10.96
N ALA A 125 -13.78 -6.74 11.18
CA ALA A 125 -14.31 -5.68 10.33
C ALA A 125 -13.82 -5.77 8.88
N LEU A 126 -12.66 -6.39 8.63
CA LEU A 126 -12.08 -6.55 7.29
C LEU A 126 -12.56 -7.83 6.58
N THR A 127 -13.18 -8.77 7.28
CA THR A 127 -13.65 -10.03 6.68
C THR A 127 -14.43 -9.83 5.38
N PRO A 128 -15.38 -8.86 5.26
CA PRO A 128 -16.13 -8.67 4.02
C PRO A 128 -15.32 -8.12 2.85
N TYR A 129 -14.14 -7.55 3.13
CA TYR A 129 -13.31 -6.84 2.16
C TYR A 129 -12.08 -7.63 1.70
N LEU A 130 -11.77 -8.76 2.37
CA LEU A 130 -10.57 -9.58 2.13
C LEU A 130 -10.91 -10.98 1.58
N GLN A 131 -11.91 -11.07 0.70
CA GLN A 131 -12.39 -12.34 0.12
C GLN A 131 -11.81 -12.65 -1.27
N GLY A 132 -10.90 -11.81 -1.79
CA GLY A 132 -10.35 -11.92 -3.14
C GLY A 132 -11.22 -11.30 -4.23
N ASP A 133 -12.45 -10.88 -3.89
CA ASP A 133 -13.41 -10.27 -4.80
C ASP A 133 -13.85 -8.89 -4.30
N ARG A 134 -14.41 -8.09 -5.19
CA ARG A 134 -15.01 -6.79 -4.85
C ARG A 134 -16.05 -6.93 -3.73
N PRO A 135 -16.19 -5.93 -2.86
CA PRO A 135 -17.19 -5.95 -1.81
C PRO A 135 -18.59 -6.14 -2.40
N ARG A 136 -19.44 -6.88 -1.68
CA ARG A 136 -20.83 -7.09 -2.08
C ARG A 136 -21.59 -5.77 -2.06
N GLN A 137 -22.67 -5.71 -2.84
CA GLN A 137 -23.57 -4.56 -2.90
C GLN A 137 -23.96 -4.06 -1.50
N GLY A 138 -23.77 -2.75 -1.28
CA GLY A 138 -24.00 -2.08 -0.02
C GLY A 138 -22.79 -1.98 0.90
N LEU A 139 -21.71 -2.72 0.63
CA LEU A 139 -20.43 -2.64 1.37
C LEU A 139 -19.35 -1.87 0.61
N GLU A 140 -19.58 -1.54 -0.65
CA GLU A 140 -18.66 -0.81 -1.53
C GLU A 140 -18.51 0.68 -1.20
N LYS A 141 -19.35 1.23 -0.32
CA LYS A 141 -19.28 2.64 0.05
C LYS A 141 -17.96 2.97 0.75
N ALA A 142 -17.25 4.00 0.26
CA ALA A 142 -15.94 4.41 0.78
C ALA A 142 -15.98 4.65 2.30
N GLU A 143 -17.07 5.20 2.84
CA GLU A 143 -17.29 5.39 4.28
C GLU A 143 -17.13 4.08 5.07
N LEU A 144 -17.71 2.99 4.57
CA LEU A 144 -17.68 1.69 5.24
C LEU A 144 -16.29 1.06 5.16
N VAL A 145 -15.60 1.21 4.04
CA VAL A 145 -14.22 0.73 3.83
C VAL A 145 -13.25 1.47 4.76
N VAL A 146 -13.30 2.80 4.79
CA VAL A 146 -12.49 3.64 5.68
C VAL A 146 -12.71 3.25 7.14
N LYS A 147 -13.97 3.14 7.56
CA LYS A 147 -14.31 2.74 8.92
C LYS A 147 -13.76 1.35 9.28
N ALA A 148 -13.88 0.37 8.37
CA ALA A 148 -13.39 -1.00 8.62
C ALA A 148 -11.87 -1.04 8.77
N LEU A 149 -11.12 -0.31 7.93
CA LEU A 149 -9.66 -0.21 8.01
C LEU A 149 -9.21 0.46 9.30
N HIS A 150 -9.87 1.55 9.73
CA HIS A 150 -9.58 2.19 11.02
C HIS A 150 -9.91 1.30 12.22
N GLN A 151 -11.02 0.56 12.19
CA GLN A 151 -11.33 -0.42 13.24
C GLN A 151 -10.25 -1.49 13.37
N ALA A 152 -9.62 -1.86 12.26
CA ALA A 152 -8.48 -2.79 12.25
C ALA A 152 -7.14 -2.12 12.60
N GLY A 153 -7.13 -0.86 13.00
CA GLY A 153 -5.95 -0.11 13.44
C GLY A 153 -5.07 0.42 12.30
N GLY A 154 -5.56 0.39 11.05
CA GLY A 154 -4.81 0.80 9.87
C GLY A 154 -4.83 2.29 9.58
N LEU A 155 -3.92 2.74 8.70
CA LEU A 155 -3.98 4.02 8.00
C LEU A 155 -4.68 3.85 6.67
N VAL A 156 -5.43 4.87 6.26
CA VAL A 156 -6.28 4.84 5.07
C VAL A 156 -5.88 5.94 4.08
N VAL A 157 -5.69 5.57 2.82
CA VAL A 157 -5.20 6.45 1.76
C VAL A 157 -6.12 6.37 0.55
N LEU A 158 -6.45 7.50 -0.05
CA LEU A 158 -7.08 7.52 -1.37
C LEU A 158 -6.01 7.29 -2.43
N ALA A 159 -6.13 6.17 -3.17
CA ALA A 159 -5.20 5.78 -4.22
C ALA A 159 -5.29 6.71 -5.43
N HIS A 160 -4.15 7.02 -6.06
CA HIS A 160 -4.03 7.73 -7.35
C HIS A 160 -5.19 8.69 -7.69
N PRO A 161 -5.46 9.73 -6.86
CA PRO A 161 -6.71 10.49 -6.89
C PRO A 161 -6.98 11.26 -8.19
N ALA A 162 -5.96 11.53 -9.02
CA ALA A 162 -6.13 12.16 -10.32
C ALA A 162 -6.41 11.16 -11.48
N ARG A 163 -6.56 9.85 -11.18
CA ARG A 163 -6.85 8.81 -12.20
C ARG A 163 -8.33 8.67 -12.53
N TYR A 164 -9.20 9.15 -11.66
CA TYR A 164 -10.64 8.91 -11.75
C TYR A 164 -11.34 9.87 -12.72
N ARG A 165 -12.58 9.51 -13.10
CA ARG A 165 -13.42 10.34 -13.96
C ARG A 165 -13.85 11.65 -13.27
N GLN A 166 -14.05 11.63 -11.96
CA GLN A 166 -14.25 12.83 -11.15
C GLN A 166 -12.89 13.45 -10.83
N PRO A 167 -12.77 14.78 -10.88
CA PRO A 167 -11.51 15.45 -10.57
C PRO A 167 -11.12 15.28 -9.08
N ALA A 168 -9.82 15.25 -8.82
CA ALA A 168 -9.27 15.13 -7.45
C ALA A 168 -9.84 16.22 -6.52
N SER A 169 -10.03 17.43 -7.02
CA SER A 169 -10.62 18.56 -6.28
C SER A 169 -12.06 18.33 -5.78
N ARG A 170 -12.77 17.34 -6.32
CA ARG A 170 -14.09 16.92 -5.81
C ARG A 170 -14.02 15.71 -4.92
N LEU A 171 -13.15 14.76 -5.24
CA LEU A 171 -13.04 13.50 -4.48
C LEU A 171 -12.32 13.69 -3.15
N ILE A 172 -11.22 14.45 -3.13
CA ILE A 172 -10.38 14.60 -1.94
C ILE A 172 -11.15 15.22 -0.77
N PRO A 173 -11.88 16.36 -0.91
CA PRO A 173 -12.63 16.92 0.22
C PRO A 173 -13.63 15.93 0.84
N LEU A 174 -14.31 15.14 0.01
CA LEU A 174 -15.25 14.12 0.50
C LEU A 174 -14.54 12.97 1.20
N ALA A 175 -13.40 12.52 0.66
CA ALA A 175 -12.61 11.49 1.31
C ALA A 175 -12.05 11.97 2.68
N VAL A 176 -11.68 13.25 2.80
CA VAL A 176 -11.29 13.89 4.06
C VAL A 176 -12.43 13.86 5.07
N GLU A 177 -13.67 14.16 4.66
CA GLU A 177 -14.85 14.06 5.53
C GLU A 177 -15.08 12.62 6.05
N LEU A 178 -14.67 11.61 5.27
CA LEU A 178 -14.71 10.20 5.69
C LEU A 178 -13.55 9.83 6.64
N GLY A 179 -12.56 10.70 6.78
CA GLY A 179 -11.44 10.55 7.72
C GLY A 179 -10.22 9.81 7.16
N ILE A 180 -9.93 9.87 5.86
CA ILE A 180 -8.68 9.31 5.35
C ILE A 180 -7.46 9.94 6.01
N ASP A 181 -6.36 9.18 6.13
CA ASP A 181 -5.10 9.63 6.74
C ASP A 181 -4.13 10.24 5.72
N GLY A 182 -4.28 9.91 4.43
CA GLY A 182 -3.34 10.35 3.40
C GLY A 182 -3.85 10.23 1.98
N LEU A 183 -3.00 10.68 1.05
CA LEU A 183 -3.20 10.62 -0.40
C LEU A 183 -2.00 9.94 -1.06
N GLU A 184 -2.23 9.15 -2.11
CA GLU A 184 -1.15 8.70 -2.97
C GLU A 184 -0.73 9.84 -3.90
N SER A 185 0.18 10.67 -3.38
CA SER A 185 0.61 11.91 -4.02
C SER A 185 1.69 11.70 -5.07
N PHE A 186 2.56 10.72 -4.84
CA PHE A 186 3.67 10.42 -5.75
C PHE A 186 3.33 9.19 -6.57
N TYR A 187 2.66 9.41 -7.71
CA TYR A 187 2.18 8.39 -8.63
C TYR A 187 2.47 8.76 -10.09
N ALA A 188 2.73 7.75 -10.93
CA ALA A 188 3.10 7.91 -12.34
C ALA A 188 1.89 7.67 -13.27
N TYR A 189 1.09 8.70 -13.53
CA TYR A 189 -0.13 8.61 -14.32
C TYR A 189 0.10 8.22 -15.79
N GLY A 190 1.27 8.53 -16.34
CA GLY A 190 1.65 8.22 -17.73
C GLY A 190 2.40 6.90 -17.92
N ASN A 191 2.63 6.12 -16.86
CA ASN A 191 3.45 4.91 -16.87
C ASN A 191 4.84 5.08 -17.52
N PRO A 192 5.61 6.11 -17.17
CA PRO A 192 6.94 6.33 -17.76
C PRO A 192 7.92 5.22 -17.40
N LYS A 193 8.92 5.02 -18.27
CA LYS A 193 10.06 4.15 -18.01
C LYS A 193 11.35 4.93 -18.31
N PRO A 194 12.19 5.20 -17.29
CA PRO A 194 12.05 4.83 -15.88
C PRO A 194 10.82 5.46 -15.22
N TRP A 195 10.37 4.88 -14.10
CA TRP A 195 9.26 5.41 -13.32
C TRP A 195 9.63 6.79 -12.74
N GLU A 196 8.69 7.72 -12.89
CA GLU A 196 8.79 9.07 -12.33
C GLU A 196 7.38 9.55 -12.02
N SER A 197 7.18 10.17 -10.85
CA SER A 197 5.87 10.71 -10.48
C SER A 197 5.49 11.85 -11.42
N SER A 198 4.20 11.92 -11.80
CA SER A 198 3.70 12.91 -12.74
C SER A 198 3.64 14.29 -12.09
N GLY A 199 4.54 15.21 -12.48
CA GLY A 199 4.74 16.52 -11.85
C GLY A 199 3.46 17.32 -11.59
N PRO A 200 2.63 17.63 -12.61
CA PRO A 200 1.43 18.45 -12.42
C PRO A 200 0.41 17.81 -11.46
N GLN A 201 0.19 16.50 -11.54
CA GLN A 201 -0.71 15.80 -10.64
C GLN A 201 -0.14 15.72 -9.23
N THR A 202 1.17 15.46 -9.10
CA THR A 202 1.86 15.48 -7.80
C THR A 202 1.71 16.84 -7.11
N GLU A 203 1.92 17.93 -7.83
CA GLU A 203 1.73 19.29 -7.29
C GLU A 203 0.29 19.52 -6.80
N GLU A 204 -0.71 19.15 -7.61
CA GLU A 204 -2.13 19.25 -7.24
C GLU A 204 -2.44 18.44 -5.97
N ILE A 205 -2.01 17.17 -5.92
CA ILE A 205 -2.36 16.30 -4.80
C ILE A 205 -1.61 16.71 -3.52
N CYS A 206 -0.33 17.09 -3.61
CA CYS A 206 0.42 17.62 -2.47
C CYS A 206 -0.19 18.92 -1.92
N TYR A 207 -0.71 19.79 -2.76
CA TYR A 207 -1.44 20.99 -2.33
C TYR A 207 -2.67 20.62 -1.46
N PHE A 208 -3.44 19.61 -1.87
CA PHE A 208 -4.54 19.12 -1.04
C PHE A 208 -4.06 18.46 0.25
N SER A 209 -2.97 17.70 0.21
CA SER A 209 -2.39 17.10 1.42
C SER A 209 -2.00 18.17 2.44
N GLU A 210 -1.38 19.27 1.98
CA GLU A 210 -1.01 20.39 2.83
C GLU A 210 -2.23 21.09 3.45
N ILE A 211 -3.25 21.41 2.64
CA ILE A 211 -4.47 22.09 3.11
C ILE A 211 -5.21 21.28 4.18
N TYR A 212 -5.30 19.97 3.98
CA TYR A 212 -6.07 19.09 4.87
C TYR A 212 -5.22 18.40 5.94
N GLY A 213 -3.91 18.65 6.00
CA GLY A 213 -2.99 18.04 6.96
C GLY A 213 -2.87 16.52 6.80
N LEU A 214 -2.91 16.04 5.52
CA LEU A 214 -2.84 14.62 5.19
C LEU A 214 -1.38 14.19 4.94
N LEU A 215 -1.13 12.89 5.13
CA LEU A 215 0.13 12.27 4.78
C LEU A 215 0.22 12.02 3.26
N ASN A 216 1.45 12.03 2.72
CA ASN A 216 1.72 11.65 1.34
C ASN A 216 2.24 10.23 1.27
N THR A 217 1.77 9.45 0.27
CA THR A 217 2.33 8.13 -0.03
C THR A 217 2.83 8.06 -1.47
N CYS A 218 3.56 6.99 -1.77
CA CYS A 218 4.09 6.72 -3.10
C CYS A 218 3.98 5.24 -3.44
N GLY A 219 3.82 4.94 -4.73
CA GLY A 219 3.82 3.58 -5.20
C GLY A 219 3.89 3.48 -6.73
N THR A 220 4.38 2.35 -7.22
CA THR A 220 4.43 2.11 -8.66
C THR A 220 3.13 1.53 -9.21
N ASP A 221 2.25 1.03 -8.34
CA ASP A 221 1.04 0.29 -8.75
C ASP A 221 1.41 -0.85 -9.73
N SER A 222 2.48 -1.60 -9.39
CA SER A 222 3.07 -2.55 -10.31
C SER A 222 2.18 -3.77 -10.53
N HIS A 223 1.91 -4.05 -11.80
CA HIS A 223 1.21 -5.24 -12.28
C HIS A 223 2.08 -6.07 -13.22
N GLY A 224 3.26 -5.56 -13.57
CA GLY A 224 4.17 -6.12 -14.54
C GLY A 224 5.18 -7.12 -13.94
N PRO A 225 6.26 -7.41 -14.69
CA PRO A 225 7.31 -8.33 -14.26
C PRO A 225 8.36 -7.70 -13.34
N SER A 226 8.18 -6.45 -12.93
CA SER A 226 9.10 -5.72 -12.04
C SER A 226 8.34 -4.75 -11.15
N ILE A 227 8.85 -4.49 -9.94
CA ILE A 227 8.29 -3.52 -9.01
C ILE A 227 8.72 -2.08 -9.32
N LEU A 228 9.59 -1.87 -10.30
CA LEU A 228 10.12 -0.55 -10.65
C LEU A 228 9.18 0.28 -11.54
N TYR A 229 8.11 -0.30 -12.07
CA TYR A 229 7.14 0.39 -12.92
C TYR A 229 5.79 -0.35 -12.93
N ARG A 230 4.76 0.32 -13.45
CA ARG A 230 3.40 -0.23 -13.38
C ARG A 230 3.17 -1.43 -14.30
N LEU A 231 3.65 -1.40 -15.58
CA LEU A 231 3.36 -2.42 -16.62
C LEU A 231 4.61 -2.90 -17.36
#